data_730ad4b46d970d7c6e0ad76c0b4deb20
#
_entry.id   730ad4b46d970d7c6e0ad76c0b4deb20
#
_cell.length_a   1.000
_cell.length_b   1.000
_cell.length_c   1.000
_cell.angle_alpha   90.00
_cell.angle_beta   90.00
_cell.angle_gamma   90.00
#
_symmetry.space_group_name_H-M   'P 1'
#
loop_
_entity.id
_entity.type
_entity.pdbx_description
1 polymer ?
#
loop_
_entity_poly.entity_id
_entity_poly.type
_entity_poly.pdbx_seq_one_letter_code
_entity_poly.pdbx_strand_id
1 'polypeptide(L)'
;MAILNLDYYTQVDHYSDGDIEDQMLEMVKKGISYEDLPAGQVDFPVIYHFSDLRNNILCWYPFKRTDRVLEIGAGCGAITGMLCEKSGQVVSVDLSKRRASINYERNKERENLTIMVGNLNDMSFDQPFDYVVVNGVLEYAMSFTKGDTPYETFLENMGQYLNEAGKILIAIENKLGLKYFAGAPEDHTDLHFFGINRYPGNHCLLYTSDAADE
;
A
#
# COMPACT_ATOMS: atom_id res chain seq x y z
N MET A 1 14.40 15.97 -6.94
CA MET A 1 12.99 15.68 -7.29
C MET A 1 12.80 14.16 -7.35
N ALA A 2 11.62 13.66 -6.98
CA ALA A 2 11.28 12.25 -7.10
C ALA A 2 11.41 11.75 -8.54
N ILE A 3 11.62 10.44 -8.69
CA ILE A 3 11.70 9.77 -9.99
C ILE A 3 10.45 8.91 -10.16
N LEU A 4 9.76 9.03 -11.29
CA LEU A 4 8.70 8.11 -11.72
C LEU A 4 9.26 7.21 -12.82
N ASN A 5 9.43 5.93 -12.51
CA ASN A 5 9.96 4.90 -13.41
C ASN A 5 8.82 4.03 -13.95
N LEU A 6 8.71 3.94 -15.28
CA LEU A 6 7.68 3.18 -15.98
C LEU A 6 8.25 1.98 -16.77
N ASP A 7 9.52 1.60 -16.54
CA ASP A 7 10.19 0.56 -17.32
C ASP A 7 9.52 -0.82 -17.22
N TYR A 8 8.82 -1.05 -16.09
CA TYR A 8 8.11 -2.31 -15.81
C TYR A 8 6.59 -2.20 -16.04
N TYR A 9 6.10 -1.08 -16.56
CA TYR A 9 4.68 -0.87 -16.78
C TYR A 9 4.20 -1.55 -18.06
N THR A 10 3.25 -2.46 -17.93
CA THR A 10 2.69 -3.27 -19.04
C THR A 10 1.58 -2.58 -19.82
N GLN A 11 1.32 -1.30 -19.56
CA GLN A 11 0.25 -0.47 -20.15
C GLN A 11 -1.18 -0.89 -19.78
N VAL A 12 -1.34 -1.69 -18.74
CA VAL A 12 -2.65 -2.09 -18.20
C VAL A 12 -2.67 -1.77 -16.71
N ASP A 13 -3.65 -0.98 -16.28
CA ASP A 13 -3.93 -0.77 -14.86
C ASP A 13 -4.84 -1.90 -14.36
N HIS A 14 -4.27 -2.80 -13.56
CA HIS A 14 -4.96 -3.98 -13.05
C HIS A 14 -5.89 -3.71 -11.86
N TYR A 15 -5.74 -2.55 -11.23
CA TYR A 15 -6.49 -2.17 -10.03
C TYR A 15 -6.74 -0.67 -10.04
N SER A 16 -8.01 -0.25 -9.87
CA SER A 16 -8.41 1.16 -9.88
C SER A 16 -9.75 1.36 -9.17
N ASP A 17 -9.91 2.49 -8.49
CA ASP A 17 -11.20 2.95 -7.95
C ASP A 17 -12.03 3.71 -9.00
N GLY A 18 -11.61 3.69 -10.26
CA GLY A 18 -12.30 4.34 -11.37
C GLY A 18 -12.01 5.83 -11.51
N ASP A 19 -13.00 6.58 -11.96
CA ASP A 19 -12.84 8.00 -12.33
C ASP A 19 -12.50 8.92 -11.15
N ILE A 20 -12.74 8.47 -9.92
CA ILE A 20 -12.37 9.22 -8.72
C ILE A 20 -10.86 9.45 -8.64
N GLU A 21 -10.05 8.52 -9.14
CA GLU A 21 -8.60 8.67 -9.16
C GLU A 21 -8.14 9.81 -10.09
N ASP A 22 -8.86 10.06 -11.19
CA ASP A 22 -8.56 11.20 -12.07
C ASP A 22 -8.87 12.53 -11.37
N GLN A 23 -9.97 12.59 -10.61
CA GLN A 23 -10.30 13.74 -9.78
C GLN A 23 -9.24 13.98 -8.71
N MET A 24 -8.81 12.91 -8.04
CA MET A 24 -7.75 12.96 -7.03
C MET A 24 -6.43 13.48 -7.62
N LEU A 25 -6.06 13.02 -8.82
CA LEU A 25 -4.86 13.50 -9.52
C LEU A 25 -4.95 15.00 -9.82
N GLU A 26 -6.11 15.47 -10.28
CA GLU A 26 -6.33 16.90 -10.56
C GLU A 26 -6.32 17.75 -9.27
N MET A 27 -6.86 17.24 -8.17
CA MET A 27 -6.79 17.91 -6.86
C MET A 27 -5.33 18.13 -6.45
N VAL A 28 -4.52 17.06 -6.51
CA VAL A 28 -3.10 17.13 -6.12
C VAL A 28 -2.33 18.11 -7.01
N LYS A 29 -2.52 18.05 -8.33
CA LYS A 29 -1.88 19.00 -9.28
C LYS A 29 -2.23 20.44 -8.99
N LYS A 30 -3.45 20.72 -8.54
CA LYS A 30 -3.93 22.06 -8.19
C LYS A 30 -3.58 22.48 -6.76
N GLY A 31 -2.98 21.58 -5.96
CA GLY A 31 -2.68 21.83 -4.54
C GLY A 31 -3.92 21.98 -3.66
N ILE A 32 -5.03 21.33 -4.05
CA ILE A 32 -6.28 21.35 -3.29
C ILE A 32 -6.21 20.23 -2.23
N SER A 33 -6.34 20.59 -0.94
CA SER A 33 -6.53 19.64 0.14
C SER A 33 -7.97 19.13 0.18
N TYR A 34 -8.17 17.87 0.53
CA TYR A 34 -9.51 17.35 0.78
C TYR A 34 -10.19 18.04 2.00
N GLU A 35 -9.41 18.59 2.91
CA GLU A 35 -9.90 19.35 4.07
C GLU A 35 -10.51 20.70 3.67
N ASP A 36 -10.14 21.23 2.50
CA ASP A 36 -10.69 22.46 1.94
C ASP A 36 -12.06 22.25 1.26
N LEU A 37 -12.46 20.99 1.08
CA LEU A 37 -13.73 20.65 0.45
C LEU A 37 -14.90 20.77 1.45
N PRO A 38 -16.10 21.16 0.98
CA PRO A 38 -17.27 21.26 1.86
C PRO A 38 -17.59 19.91 2.53
N ALA A 39 -17.96 19.95 3.81
CA ALA A 39 -18.37 18.77 4.55
C ALA A 39 -19.51 18.03 3.83
N GLY A 40 -19.36 16.72 3.66
CA GLY A 40 -20.33 15.87 2.94
C GLY A 40 -20.18 15.83 1.42
N GLN A 41 -19.15 16.51 0.88
CA GLN A 41 -18.80 16.45 -0.56
C GLN A 41 -17.50 15.71 -0.83
N VAL A 42 -16.91 15.09 0.21
CA VAL A 42 -15.67 14.33 0.08
C VAL A 42 -16.01 12.85 0.01
N ASP A 43 -15.69 12.23 -1.11
CA ASP A 43 -15.87 10.79 -1.29
C ASP A 43 -14.91 9.99 -0.42
N PHE A 44 -15.37 8.83 0.04
CA PHE A 44 -14.57 7.95 0.91
C PHE A 44 -13.17 7.63 0.35
N PRO A 45 -12.98 7.31 -0.94
CA PRO A 45 -11.65 7.06 -1.50
C PRO A 45 -10.68 8.24 -1.32
N VAL A 46 -11.18 9.48 -1.43
CA VAL A 46 -10.35 10.69 -1.24
C VAL A 46 -9.83 10.75 0.21
N ILE A 47 -10.73 10.57 1.20
CA ILE A 47 -10.34 10.54 2.62
C ILE A 47 -9.39 9.38 2.87
N TYR A 48 -9.70 8.21 2.35
CA TYR A 48 -8.92 7.00 2.54
C TYR A 48 -7.47 7.17 2.04
N HIS A 49 -7.28 7.76 0.87
CA HIS A 49 -5.95 7.91 0.27
C HIS A 49 -5.19 9.15 0.72
N PHE A 50 -5.88 10.22 1.14
CA PHE A 50 -5.22 11.50 1.41
C PHE A 50 -5.10 11.85 2.89
N SER A 51 -5.83 11.14 3.77
CA SER A 51 -5.78 11.40 5.21
C SER A 51 -4.41 11.09 5.81
N ASP A 52 -3.84 12.04 6.52
CA ASP A 52 -2.61 11.88 7.28
C ASP A 52 -2.73 10.88 8.45
N LEU A 53 -3.95 10.51 8.84
CA LEU A 53 -4.19 9.51 9.88
C LEU A 53 -3.55 8.15 9.53
N ARG A 54 -3.38 7.84 8.24
CA ARG A 54 -2.71 6.62 7.79
C ARG A 54 -1.23 6.56 8.19
N ASN A 55 -0.59 7.69 8.37
CA ASN A 55 0.78 7.75 8.87
C ASN A 55 0.93 7.11 10.26
N ASN A 56 -0.14 7.07 11.07
CA ASN A 56 -0.13 6.44 12.40
C ASN A 56 0.22 4.96 12.38
N ILE A 57 0.09 4.28 11.23
CA ILE A 57 0.46 2.87 11.06
C ILE A 57 1.96 2.68 11.35
N LEU A 58 2.83 3.57 10.86
CA LEU A 58 4.29 3.41 10.93
C LEU A 58 5.04 4.65 11.41
N CYS A 59 4.39 5.80 11.69
CA CYS A 59 5.10 7.02 12.11
C CYS A 59 5.86 6.86 13.44
N TRP A 60 5.45 5.91 14.29
CA TRP A 60 6.11 5.57 15.55
C TRP A 60 7.32 4.64 15.37
N TYR A 61 7.49 3.98 14.20
CA TYR A 61 8.58 3.05 13.96
C TYR A 61 9.91 3.81 13.83
N PRO A 62 11.02 3.31 14.46
CA PRO A 62 12.27 4.05 14.55
C PRO A 62 13.16 3.88 13.31
N PHE A 63 12.64 4.26 12.14
CA PHE A 63 13.46 4.36 10.94
C PHE A 63 14.62 5.35 11.13
N LYS A 64 15.73 5.09 10.44
CA LYS A 64 16.92 5.94 10.45
C LYS A 64 17.08 6.64 9.10
N ARG A 65 17.69 7.80 9.09
CA ARG A 65 18.04 8.54 7.86
C ARG A 65 19.04 7.83 6.94
N THR A 66 19.58 6.71 7.38
CA THR A 66 20.45 5.83 6.57
C THR A 66 19.71 4.65 5.98
N ASP A 67 18.49 4.38 6.44
CA ASP A 67 17.75 3.19 6.03
C ASP A 67 17.22 3.34 4.60
N ARG A 68 17.20 2.22 3.92
CA ARG A 68 16.64 2.04 2.59
C ARG A 68 15.34 1.24 2.67
N VAL A 69 14.24 1.81 2.21
CA VAL A 69 12.90 1.27 2.37
C VAL A 69 12.29 0.95 1.01
N LEU A 70 11.74 -0.26 0.87
CA LEU A 70 10.87 -0.66 -0.24
C LEU A 70 9.42 -0.66 0.26
N GLU A 71 8.59 0.21 -0.31
CA GLU A 71 7.16 0.28 -0.06
C GLU A 71 6.40 -0.43 -1.19
N ILE A 72 5.64 -1.47 -0.86
CA ILE A 72 4.91 -2.29 -1.83
C ILE A 72 3.43 -1.96 -1.75
N GLY A 73 2.80 -1.77 -2.92
CA GLY A 73 1.42 -1.35 -3.03
C GLY A 73 1.21 0.06 -2.47
N ALA A 74 2.08 0.99 -2.85
CA ALA A 74 2.07 2.36 -2.33
C ALA A 74 0.78 3.13 -2.65
N GLY A 75 0.01 2.68 -3.64
CA GLY A 75 -1.22 3.32 -4.08
C GLY A 75 -1.00 4.80 -4.41
N CYS A 76 -1.88 5.64 -3.88
CA CYS A 76 -1.80 7.10 -4.02
C CYS A 76 -0.78 7.77 -3.07
N GLY A 77 0.11 6.99 -2.44
CA GLY A 77 1.18 7.52 -1.59
C GLY A 77 0.73 7.97 -0.21
N ALA A 78 -0.19 7.24 0.42
CA ALA A 78 -0.75 7.61 1.71
C ALA A 78 0.31 7.72 2.84
N ILE A 79 1.34 6.84 2.80
CA ILE A 79 2.42 6.83 3.79
C ILE A 79 3.80 7.11 3.17
N THR A 80 3.91 7.19 1.84
CA THR A 80 5.17 7.40 1.12
C THR A 80 5.91 8.64 1.60
N GLY A 81 5.19 9.76 1.77
CA GLY A 81 5.78 11.02 2.24
C GLY A 81 6.42 10.89 3.62
N MET A 82 5.74 10.22 4.56
CA MET A 82 6.24 9.94 5.90
C MET A 82 7.48 9.03 5.86
N LEU A 83 7.48 8.00 5.02
CA LEU A 83 8.65 7.13 4.84
C LEU A 83 9.85 7.92 4.32
N CYS A 84 9.66 8.82 3.35
CA CYS A 84 10.71 9.72 2.85
C CYS A 84 11.26 10.65 3.93
N GLU A 85 10.41 11.11 4.84
CA GLU A 85 10.84 11.96 5.96
C GLU A 85 11.67 11.20 6.99
N LYS A 86 11.44 9.92 7.16
CA LYS A 86 12.06 9.12 8.22
C LYS A 86 13.28 8.32 7.77
N SER A 87 13.37 8.00 6.48
CA SER A 87 14.44 7.15 5.92
C SER A 87 15.36 7.89 4.94
N GLY A 88 16.44 7.22 4.55
CA GLY A 88 17.44 7.80 3.63
C GLY A 88 17.02 7.67 2.17
N GLN A 89 16.41 6.55 1.81
CA GLN A 89 15.93 6.29 0.45
C GLN A 89 14.63 5.47 0.49
N VAL A 90 13.69 5.83 -0.36
CA VAL A 90 12.43 5.10 -0.53
C VAL A 90 12.27 4.70 -1.99
N VAL A 91 11.96 3.43 -2.21
CA VAL A 91 11.46 2.93 -3.48
C VAL A 91 10.01 2.50 -3.24
N SER A 92 9.06 3.15 -3.90
CA SER A 92 7.63 2.81 -3.83
C SER A 92 7.22 2.07 -5.09
N VAL A 93 6.53 0.95 -4.95
CA VAL A 93 6.06 0.12 -6.08
C VAL A 93 4.55 0.06 -6.07
N ASP A 94 3.94 0.24 -7.24
CA ASP A 94 2.50 0.01 -7.44
C ASP A 94 2.22 -0.56 -8.83
N LEU A 95 1.14 -1.33 -8.96
CA LEU A 95 0.70 -1.90 -10.24
C LEU A 95 0.00 -0.86 -11.12
N SER A 96 -0.69 0.11 -10.49
CA SER A 96 -1.47 1.12 -11.19
C SER A 96 -0.62 2.37 -11.48
N LYS A 97 -0.47 2.67 -12.76
CA LYS A 97 0.16 3.93 -13.20
C LYS A 97 -0.64 5.14 -12.72
N ARG A 98 -1.97 5.04 -12.69
CA ARG A 98 -2.84 6.13 -12.28
C ARG A 98 -2.58 6.49 -10.81
N ARG A 99 -2.56 5.50 -9.90
CA ARG A 99 -2.25 5.69 -8.48
C ARG A 99 -0.81 6.17 -8.26
N ALA A 100 0.15 5.55 -8.94
CA ALA A 100 1.54 5.96 -8.87
C ALA A 100 1.76 7.40 -9.34
N SER A 101 0.97 7.88 -10.32
CA SER A 101 1.00 9.28 -10.77
C SER A 101 0.49 10.24 -9.69
N ILE A 102 -0.53 9.84 -8.91
CA ILE A 102 -1.00 10.62 -7.75
C ILE A 102 0.08 10.66 -6.68
N ASN A 103 0.69 9.51 -6.36
CA ASN A 103 1.80 9.42 -5.41
C ASN A 103 2.96 10.34 -5.84
N TYR A 104 3.32 10.31 -7.14
CA TYR A 104 4.37 11.16 -7.69
C TYR A 104 4.04 12.65 -7.51
N GLU A 105 2.87 13.10 -7.90
CA GLU A 105 2.49 14.51 -7.78
C GLU A 105 2.48 14.98 -6.31
N ARG A 106 2.06 14.13 -5.37
CA ARG A 106 2.09 14.44 -3.92
C ARG A 106 3.51 14.57 -3.36
N ASN A 107 4.45 13.79 -3.91
CA ASN A 107 5.79 13.64 -3.33
C ASN A 107 6.92 14.08 -4.27
N LYS A 108 6.62 14.77 -5.38
CA LYS A 108 7.59 15.11 -6.44
C LYS A 108 8.81 15.90 -5.96
N GLU A 109 8.65 16.67 -4.90
CA GLU A 109 9.76 17.46 -4.32
C GLU A 109 10.73 16.61 -3.46
N ARG A 110 10.41 15.34 -3.20
CA ARG A 110 11.24 14.43 -2.41
C ARG A 110 12.40 13.89 -3.26
N GLU A 111 13.64 14.23 -2.94
CA GLU A 111 14.82 13.82 -3.71
C GLU A 111 15.23 12.35 -3.45
N ASN A 112 14.78 11.79 -2.34
CA ASN A 112 15.08 10.42 -1.91
C ASN A 112 14.00 9.40 -2.31
N LEU A 113 13.12 9.72 -3.27
CA LEU A 113 12.01 8.88 -3.69
C LEU A 113 12.15 8.42 -5.15
N THR A 114 12.01 7.12 -5.35
CA THR A 114 11.77 6.50 -6.67
C THR A 114 10.45 5.75 -6.64
N ILE A 115 9.54 6.06 -7.55
CA ILE A 115 8.26 5.38 -7.72
C ILE A 115 8.36 4.52 -8.96
N MET A 116 8.13 3.22 -8.83
CA MET A 116 8.19 2.24 -9.92
C MET A 116 6.81 1.66 -10.17
N VAL A 117 6.41 1.60 -11.44
CA VAL A 117 5.10 1.08 -11.84
C VAL A 117 5.26 -0.27 -12.52
N GLY A 118 4.56 -1.29 -11.98
CA GLY A 118 4.57 -2.63 -12.53
C GLY A 118 4.48 -3.72 -11.47
N ASN A 119 4.55 -4.97 -11.91
CA ASN A 119 4.56 -6.10 -11.00
C ASN A 119 5.93 -6.24 -10.35
N LEU A 120 5.95 -6.26 -9.02
CA LEU A 120 7.19 -6.42 -8.24
C LEU A 120 7.98 -7.70 -8.61
N ASN A 121 7.28 -8.79 -8.97
CA ASN A 121 7.92 -10.04 -9.36
C ASN A 121 8.78 -9.92 -10.66
N ASP A 122 8.57 -8.88 -11.44
CA ASP A 122 9.32 -8.61 -12.67
C ASP A 122 10.46 -7.61 -12.45
N MET A 123 10.58 -7.06 -11.22
CA MET A 123 11.53 -6.01 -10.88
C MET A 123 12.82 -6.55 -10.31
N SER A 124 13.90 -5.82 -10.55
CA SER A 124 15.21 -6.05 -9.93
C SER A 124 15.72 -4.75 -9.31
N PHE A 125 16.46 -4.87 -8.22
CA PHE A 125 17.04 -3.74 -7.51
C PHE A 125 18.55 -3.93 -7.35
N ASP A 126 19.31 -2.86 -7.56
CA ASP A 126 20.77 -2.91 -7.51
C ASP A 126 21.32 -3.12 -6.09
N GLN A 127 20.55 -2.80 -5.08
CA GLN A 127 20.93 -2.88 -3.68
C GLN A 127 19.77 -3.38 -2.82
N PRO A 128 20.05 -4.17 -1.76
CA PRO A 128 19.03 -4.62 -0.85
C PRO A 128 18.46 -3.49 0.01
N PHE A 129 17.36 -3.77 0.69
CA PHE A 129 16.64 -2.85 1.55
C PHE A 129 16.80 -3.24 3.02
N ASP A 130 16.76 -2.24 3.91
CA ASP A 130 16.70 -2.44 5.35
C ASP A 130 15.27 -2.81 5.79
N TYR A 131 14.28 -2.29 5.07
CA TYR A 131 12.87 -2.57 5.33
C TYR A 131 12.09 -2.77 4.04
N VAL A 132 11.19 -3.76 4.07
CA VAL A 132 10.11 -3.92 3.10
C VAL A 132 8.80 -3.64 3.84
N VAL A 133 8.05 -2.64 3.38
CA VAL A 133 6.77 -2.22 3.96
C VAL A 133 5.64 -2.73 3.10
N VAL A 134 4.73 -3.51 3.70
CA VAL A 134 3.57 -4.14 3.04
C VAL A 134 2.33 -3.73 3.82
N ASN A 135 1.61 -2.73 3.34
CA ASN A 135 0.46 -2.18 4.03
C ASN A 135 -0.82 -2.33 3.19
N GLY A 136 -1.73 -3.23 3.61
CA GLY A 136 -2.97 -3.50 2.89
C GLY A 136 -2.73 -4.14 1.51
N VAL A 137 -1.79 -5.08 1.42
CA VAL A 137 -1.42 -5.73 0.15
C VAL A 137 -1.35 -7.25 0.27
N LEU A 138 -0.93 -7.77 1.43
CA LEU A 138 -0.76 -9.21 1.62
C LEU A 138 -2.07 -9.97 1.38
N GLU A 139 -3.20 -9.39 1.72
CA GLU A 139 -4.55 -9.94 1.49
C GLU A 139 -4.83 -10.27 0.04
N TYR A 140 -4.15 -9.59 -0.89
CA TYR A 140 -4.29 -9.80 -2.33
C TYR A 140 -3.24 -10.76 -2.92
N ALA A 141 -2.39 -11.38 -2.09
CA ALA A 141 -1.31 -12.25 -2.59
C ALA A 141 -1.83 -13.37 -3.50
N MET A 142 -2.99 -13.96 -3.20
CA MET A 142 -3.61 -14.98 -4.06
C MET A 142 -3.93 -14.51 -5.48
N SER A 143 -4.22 -13.23 -5.64
CA SER A 143 -4.57 -12.65 -6.96
C SER A 143 -3.34 -12.36 -7.83
N PHE A 144 -2.18 -12.15 -7.21
CA PHE A 144 -0.97 -11.66 -7.90
C PHE A 144 0.23 -12.59 -7.78
N THR A 145 0.15 -13.63 -6.94
CA THR A 145 1.23 -14.62 -6.74
C THR A 145 0.72 -16.00 -7.18
N LYS A 146 1.48 -16.65 -8.06
CA LYS A 146 1.15 -17.98 -8.58
C LYS A 146 1.67 -19.08 -7.64
N GLY A 147 0.98 -20.21 -7.59
CA GLY A 147 1.40 -21.40 -6.84
C GLY A 147 0.35 -21.86 -5.83
N ASP A 148 0.67 -22.93 -5.12
CA ASP A 148 -0.23 -23.56 -4.14
C ASP A 148 -0.18 -22.88 -2.77
N THR A 149 0.90 -22.11 -2.52
CA THR A 149 1.15 -21.35 -1.28
C THR A 149 1.46 -19.87 -1.60
N PRO A 150 0.46 -19.10 -2.09
CA PRO A 150 0.71 -17.74 -2.61
C PRO A 150 1.18 -16.75 -1.54
N TYR A 151 0.76 -16.91 -0.30
CA TYR A 151 1.16 -16.02 0.80
C TYR A 151 2.61 -16.25 1.21
N GLU A 152 3.01 -17.52 1.39
CA GLU A 152 4.39 -17.90 1.69
C GLU A 152 5.31 -17.46 0.54
N THR A 153 4.92 -17.77 -0.70
CA THR A 153 5.69 -17.37 -1.89
C THR A 153 5.83 -15.86 -1.98
N PHE A 154 4.77 -15.11 -1.67
CA PHE A 154 4.84 -13.65 -1.63
C PHE A 154 5.85 -13.16 -0.58
N LEU A 155 5.80 -13.70 0.64
CA LEU A 155 6.72 -13.33 1.72
C LEU A 155 8.16 -13.74 1.43
N GLU A 156 8.39 -14.92 0.87
CA GLU A 156 9.71 -15.37 0.42
C GLU A 156 10.29 -14.43 -0.65
N ASN A 157 9.46 -14.02 -1.63
CA ASN A 157 9.86 -13.05 -2.64
C ASN A 157 10.25 -11.70 -2.01
N MET A 158 9.53 -11.26 -0.98
CA MET A 158 9.90 -10.02 -0.24
C MET A 158 11.24 -10.18 0.48
N GLY A 159 11.50 -11.36 1.05
CA GLY A 159 12.77 -11.68 1.72
C GLY A 159 14.00 -11.53 0.82
N GLN A 160 13.87 -11.78 -0.49
CA GLN A 160 14.97 -11.66 -1.44
C GLN A 160 15.46 -10.20 -1.62
N TYR A 161 14.62 -9.23 -1.32
CA TYR A 161 14.99 -7.81 -1.43
C TYR A 161 15.65 -7.25 -0.19
N LEU A 162 15.67 -8.00 0.93
CA LEU A 162 16.21 -7.55 2.20
C LEU A 162 17.72 -7.80 2.32
N ASN A 163 18.39 -6.94 3.05
CA ASN A 163 19.72 -7.25 3.56
C ASN A 163 19.64 -8.29 4.71
N GLU A 164 20.78 -8.80 5.19
CA GLU A 164 20.83 -9.84 6.23
C GLU A 164 20.13 -9.49 7.55
N ALA A 165 20.04 -8.22 7.89
CA ALA A 165 19.38 -7.71 9.09
C ALA A 165 18.02 -7.06 8.79
N GLY A 166 17.61 -7.09 7.54
CA GLY A 166 16.40 -6.44 7.05
C GLY A 166 15.12 -7.04 7.64
N LYS A 167 14.03 -6.26 7.59
CA LYS A 167 12.74 -6.66 8.17
C LYS A 167 11.61 -6.36 7.21
N ILE A 168 10.61 -7.24 7.21
CA ILE A 168 9.31 -6.97 6.58
C ILE A 168 8.40 -6.36 7.65
N LEU A 169 7.81 -5.23 7.34
CA LEU A 169 6.80 -4.56 8.17
C LEU A 169 5.45 -4.73 7.49
N ILE A 170 4.58 -5.53 8.09
CA ILE A 170 3.26 -5.85 7.52
C ILE A 170 2.18 -5.17 8.34
N ALA A 171 1.28 -4.47 7.67
CA ALA A 171 0.02 -4.03 8.23
C ALA A 171 -1.12 -4.60 7.38
N ILE A 172 -2.01 -5.34 8.03
CA ILE A 172 -3.15 -6.00 7.41
C ILE A 172 -4.37 -5.82 8.30
N GLU A 173 -5.55 -5.85 7.71
CA GLU A 173 -6.79 -5.75 8.47
C GLU A 173 -6.99 -6.95 9.39
N ASN A 174 -7.54 -6.69 10.57
CA ASN A 174 -7.85 -7.74 11.54
C ASN A 174 -9.34 -8.06 11.51
N LYS A 175 -9.71 -9.28 11.11
CA LYS A 175 -11.11 -9.74 11.09
C LYS A 175 -11.84 -9.61 12.45
N LEU A 176 -11.09 -9.55 13.55
CA LEU A 176 -11.60 -9.28 14.90
C LEU A 176 -11.46 -7.81 15.30
N GLY A 177 -11.33 -6.90 14.32
CA GLY A 177 -11.28 -5.47 14.57
C GLY A 177 -12.53 -4.97 15.31
N LEU A 178 -12.35 -4.05 16.26
CA LEU A 178 -13.43 -3.54 17.09
C LEU A 178 -14.58 -2.94 16.25
N LYS A 179 -14.26 -2.35 15.08
CA LYS A 179 -15.26 -1.79 14.16
C LYS A 179 -16.30 -2.81 13.72
N TYR A 180 -15.88 -4.06 13.50
CA TYR A 180 -16.79 -5.13 13.04
C TYR A 180 -17.72 -5.61 14.14
N PHE A 181 -17.26 -5.64 15.41
CA PHE A 181 -18.14 -5.90 16.56
C PHE A 181 -19.12 -4.75 16.79
N ALA A 182 -18.75 -3.53 16.42
CA ALA A 182 -19.64 -2.37 16.47
C ALA A 182 -20.64 -2.32 15.30
N GLY A 183 -20.62 -3.32 14.38
CA GLY A 183 -21.56 -3.43 13.28
C GLY A 183 -21.12 -2.75 11.99
N ALA A 184 -19.84 -2.39 11.83
CA ALA A 184 -19.33 -1.99 10.52
C ALA A 184 -19.35 -3.18 9.55
N PRO A 185 -19.68 -2.98 8.27
CA PRO A 185 -19.54 -4.01 7.25
C PRO A 185 -18.07 -4.35 7.04
N GLU A 186 -17.81 -5.52 6.50
CA GLU A 186 -16.47 -5.94 6.11
C GLU A 186 -16.04 -5.19 4.84
N ASP A 187 -14.79 -4.69 4.82
CA ASP A 187 -14.33 -3.69 3.85
C ASP A 187 -14.28 -4.18 2.39
N HIS A 188 -14.16 -5.49 2.15
CA HIS A 188 -14.07 -6.07 0.81
C HIS A 188 -15.37 -6.66 0.29
N THR A 189 -16.27 -7.04 1.19
CA THR A 189 -17.51 -7.74 0.83
C THR A 189 -18.77 -6.95 1.14
N ASP A 190 -18.63 -5.87 1.91
CA ASP A 190 -19.74 -5.03 2.42
C ASP A 190 -20.80 -5.83 3.23
N LEU A 191 -20.37 -6.99 3.79
CA LEU A 191 -21.23 -7.85 4.59
C LEU A 191 -20.95 -7.70 6.07
N HIS A 192 -22.00 -7.48 6.89
CA HIS A 192 -21.87 -7.39 8.34
C HIS A 192 -21.43 -8.72 8.95
N PHE A 193 -20.49 -8.66 9.89
CA PHE A 193 -19.96 -9.80 10.64
C PHE A 193 -19.31 -10.90 9.79
N PHE A 194 -19.06 -10.65 8.51
CA PHE A 194 -18.57 -11.66 7.56
C PHE A 194 -17.18 -12.18 7.96
N GLY A 195 -16.26 -11.28 8.32
CA GLY A 195 -14.92 -11.64 8.81
C GLY A 195 -14.96 -12.39 10.14
N ILE A 196 -15.79 -11.94 11.10
CA ILE A 196 -15.98 -12.61 12.40
C ILE A 196 -16.48 -14.05 12.21
N ASN A 197 -17.30 -14.28 11.19
CA ASN A 197 -17.83 -15.60 10.82
C ASN A 197 -16.87 -16.41 9.91
N ARG A 198 -15.60 -16.01 9.82
CA ARG A 198 -14.55 -16.71 9.06
C ARG A 198 -14.81 -16.80 7.55
N TYR A 199 -15.37 -15.73 6.95
CA TYR A 199 -15.55 -15.62 5.49
C TYR A 199 -16.19 -16.82 4.82
N PRO A 200 -17.39 -17.27 5.22
CA PRO A 200 -17.99 -18.48 4.72
C PRO A 200 -18.12 -18.47 3.19
N GLY A 201 -17.43 -19.42 2.52
CA GLY A 201 -17.41 -19.53 1.05
C GLY A 201 -16.45 -18.58 0.32
N ASN A 202 -15.67 -17.77 1.02
CA ASN A 202 -14.64 -16.92 0.43
C ASN A 202 -13.26 -17.34 0.94
N HIS A 203 -12.42 -17.82 0.02
CA HIS A 203 -11.04 -18.27 0.31
C HIS A 203 -9.98 -17.33 -0.25
N CYS A 204 -10.38 -16.16 -0.78
CA CYS A 204 -9.46 -15.25 -1.48
C CYS A 204 -8.82 -14.19 -0.57
N LEU A 205 -9.24 -14.08 0.69
CA LEU A 205 -8.76 -13.04 1.60
C LEU A 205 -8.10 -13.67 2.83
N LEU A 206 -6.85 -13.27 3.09
CA LEU A 206 -6.12 -13.62 4.30
C LEU A 206 -6.30 -12.52 5.34
N TYR A 207 -6.61 -12.91 6.58
CA TYR A 207 -6.66 -12.01 7.71
C TYR A 207 -5.86 -12.58 8.88
N THR A 208 -5.19 -11.71 9.61
CA THR A 208 -4.13 -12.00 10.60
C THR A 208 -4.39 -13.09 11.62
N SER A 209 -5.63 -13.47 11.88
CA SER A 209 -5.92 -14.49 12.89
C SER A 209 -5.79 -15.94 12.38
N ASP A 210 -5.65 -16.16 11.08
CA ASP A 210 -5.48 -17.50 10.56
C ASP A 210 -4.01 -17.91 10.51
N ALA A 211 -3.08 -16.93 10.52
CA ALA A 211 -1.63 -17.16 10.58
C ALA A 211 -1.08 -17.27 12.01
N ALA A 212 -1.87 -17.01 13.04
CA ALA A 212 -1.46 -17.07 14.43
C ALA A 212 -1.86 -18.37 15.15
N ASP A 213 -2.66 -19.20 14.51
CA ASP A 213 -3.18 -20.45 15.09
C ASP A 213 -2.40 -21.71 14.61
N GLU A 214 -1.33 -21.53 13.80
CA GLU A 214 -0.35 -22.55 13.42
C GLU A 214 1.03 -22.24 14.06
#